data_9ca430417da0191c532a0dbf88d57b98
#
_entry.id   9ca430417da0191c532a0dbf88d57b98
#
_cell.length_a   1.000
_cell.length_b   1.000
_cell.length_c   1.000
_cell.angle_alpha   90.00
_cell.angle_beta   90.00
_cell.angle_gamma   90.00
#
_symmetry.space_group_name_H-M   'P 1'
#
loop_
_entity.id
_entity.type
_entity.pdbx_description
1 polymer ?
#
loop_
_entity_poly.entity_id
_entity_poly.type
_entity_poly.pdbx_seq_one_letter_code
_entity_poly.pdbx_strand_id
1 'polypeptide(L)'
;SGLEAGTQYRGSFEENMQKLVDEVKKAGNIILFFDEIHQIIGAGSTGDSSGPKGMSDIIKPALSRGELTVIGATTQDEYRNTIMKDAALARRFNAVTVNAPSKADTVAILKGIRDLYERHHNVKLPDDVLQAAVDYSVQYMPQRALPDKAIDLIDMTAAHLAAKHPARDAKAIEKDIEAEEKKQKAAAKKEDYKAAQDAKEKIADLKKQLSENSESEKVTATPEDVAQAVEQMTGIPVSKIGASDVERLKDMDKRLEGKVIGQDKAVEAVARAIRRNRAGFDEGDSPIGSFLFVGPTGVGKTELAKQLALDMFGSKDDIIRLDMSEYSDRTAVSKMIGATAGYVGYEDNGNTLTEKVRRHPYSIILLDEIEKANPQVITLLLQVLDDGRLTDGQGNTIDFKNTVIIATSNAGYSNDAPVKMGRNEDEEDLIKKLTTY
;
A
#
# COMPACT_ATOMS: atom_id res chain seq x y z
N SER A 1 19.14 18.80 -5.34
CA SER A 1 18.88 18.74 -6.80
C SER A 1 19.02 20.10 -7.49
N GLY A 2 18.60 21.23 -6.89
CA GLY A 2 18.74 22.56 -7.51
C GLY A 2 20.18 23.07 -7.61
N LEU A 3 21.06 22.64 -6.74
CA LEU A 3 22.50 22.99 -6.75
C LEU A 3 23.32 22.10 -7.70
N GLU A 4 22.79 20.96 -8.09
CA GLU A 4 23.42 20.02 -9.05
C GLU A 4 23.08 20.37 -10.50
N ALA A 5 21.90 20.97 -10.73
CA ALA A 5 21.41 21.34 -12.05
C ALA A 5 22.14 22.60 -12.55
N GLY A 6 23.27 22.44 -13.20
CA GLY A 6 24.04 23.54 -13.83
C GLY A 6 25.55 23.46 -13.64
N THR A 7 26.05 22.45 -12.94
CA THR A 7 27.50 22.29 -12.75
C THR A 7 28.04 21.17 -13.67
N GLN A 8 28.74 21.56 -14.72
CA GLN A 8 29.43 20.63 -15.62
C GLN A 8 30.75 20.08 -15.03
N TYR A 9 31.21 20.58 -13.89
CA TYR A 9 32.46 20.19 -13.25
C TYR A 9 32.30 20.00 -11.75
N ARG A 10 32.85 18.91 -11.21
CA ARG A 10 32.82 18.51 -9.78
C ARG A 10 33.30 19.62 -8.82
N GLY A 11 34.30 20.40 -9.19
CA GLY A 11 34.87 21.47 -8.37
C GLY A 11 33.96 22.70 -8.21
N SER A 12 33.04 22.96 -9.15
CA SER A 12 32.14 24.11 -9.08
C SER A 12 31.00 23.87 -8.04
N PHE A 13 30.61 22.65 -7.81
CA PHE A 13 29.62 22.31 -6.79
C PHE A 13 30.16 22.52 -5.36
N GLU A 14 31.37 22.03 -5.09
CA GLU A 14 32.05 22.18 -3.80
C GLU A 14 32.30 23.68 -3.50
N GLU A 15 32.73 24.45 -4.50
CA GLU A 15 32.94 25.90 -4.38
C GLU A 15 31.61 26.65 -4.09
N ASN A 16 30.51 26.30 -4.74
CA ASN A 16 29.21 26.87 -4.51
C ASN A 16 28.68 26.57 -3.11
N MET A 17 28.89 25.34 -2.63
CA MET A 17 28.51 24.93 -1.27
C MET A 17 29.34 25.67 -0.22
N GLN A 18 30.63 25.81 -0.43
CA GLN A 18 31.50 26.58 0.46
C GLN A 18 31.06 28.04 0.53
N LYS A 19 30.79 28.68 -0.62
CA LYS A 19 30.25 30.03 -0.68
C LYS A 19 28.93 30.17 0.07
N LEU A 20 27.99 29.23 -0.13
CA LEU A 20 26.70 29.21 0.59
C LEU A 20 26.91 29.15 2.11
N VAL A 21 27.76 28.24 2.57
CA VAL A 21 28.10 28.11 4.00
C VAL A 21 28.70 29.39 4.55
N ASP A 22 29.62 30.01 3.81
CA ASP A 22 30.27 31.27 4.23
C ASP A 22 29.32 32.46 4.23
N GLU A 23 28.38 32.52 3.30
CA GLU A 23 27.32 33.56 3.28
C GLU A 23 26.35 33.38 4.47
N VAL A 24 25.91 32.17 4.73
CA VAL A 24 25.04 31.85 5.88
C VAL A 24 25.71 32.19 7.20
N LYS A 25 26.99 31.88 7.37
CA LYS A 25 27.78 32.28 8.54
C LYS A 25 27.87 33.79 8.72
N LYS A 26 28.10 34.53 7.63
CA LYS A 26 28.16 35.99 7.67
C LYS A 26 26.82 36.65 7.99
N ALA A 27 25.72 36.08 7.51
CA ALA A 27 24.38 36.58 7.75
C ALA A 27 23.92 36.39 9.19
N GLY A 28 24.25 35.22 9.80
CA GLY A 28 24.01 34.92 11.23
C GLY A 28 22.56 34.72 11.64
N ASN A 29 21.59 35.02 10.76
CA ASN A 29 20.14 34.92 11.00
C ASN A 29 19.42 33.95 10.04
N ILE A 30 20.16 33.02 9.45
CA ILE A 30 19.65 32.05 8.48
C ILE A 30 19.59 30.66 9.11
N ILE A 31 18.45 29.99 8.95
CA ILE A 31 18.28 28.58 9.27
C ILE A 31 18.28 27.80 7.96
N LEU A 32 19.17 26.85 7.81
CA LEU A 32 19.21 25.94 6.67
C LEU A 32 18.29 24.74 6.91
N PHE A 33 17.39 24.49 5.98
CA PHE A 33 16.58 23.27 5.98
C PHE A 33 17.14 22.29 4.94
N PHE A 34 17.50 21.09 5.39
CA PHE A 34 17.94 20.00 4.54
C PHE A 34 16.89 18.89 4.57
N ASP A 35 16.23 18.69 3.45
CA ASP A 35 15.44 17.49 3.24
C ASP A 35 16.37 16.31 2.91
N GLU A 36 16.00 15.10 3.35
CA GLU A 36 16.81 13.88 3.17
C GLU A 36 18.27 14.07 3.63
N ILE A 37 18.48 14.67 4.81
CA ILE A 37 19.83 15.03 5.31
C ILE A 37 20.78 13.82 5.38
N HIS A 38 20.27 12.60 5.49
CA HIS A 38 21.08 11.39 5.48
C HIS A 38 21.86 11.19 4.17
N GLN A 39 21.34 11.66 3.03
CA GLN A 39 22.05 11.60 1.74
C GLN A 39 23.32 12.46 1.76
N ILE A 40 23.27 13.60 2.44
CA ILE A 40 24.41 14.50 2.56
C ILE A 40 25.45 13.94 3.51
N ILE A 41 25.00 13.29 4.59
CA ILE A 41 25.84 12.83 5.69
C ILE A 41 26.38 11.41 5.42
N GLY A 42 25.56 10.53 4.84
CA GLY A 42 25.89 9.10 4.60
C GLY A 42 26.90 8.84 3.51
N ALA A 43 27.08 9.77 2.58
CA ALA A 43 27.98 9.63 1.42
C ALA A 43 29.48 9.47 1.75
N GLY A 44 29.86 9.41 3.04
CA GLY A 44 31.25 9.26 3.47
C GLY A 44 31.60 7.94 4.18
N SER A 45 30.65 7.01 4.39
CA SER A 45 30.87 5.83 5.25
C SER A 45 31.05 4.50 4.52
N THR A 46 30.75 4.40 3.25
CA THR A 46 31.04 3.21 2.44
C THR A 46 32.33 3.41 1.66
N GLY A 47 33.29 2.51 1.84
CA GLY A 47 34.66 2.56 1.29
C GLY A 47 34.80 2.58 -0.24
N ASP A 48 33.74 2.90 -0.95
CA ASP A 48 33.77 3.05 -2.41
C ASP A 48 33.96 4.53 -2.78
N SER A 49 35.09 4.80 -3.41
CA SER A 49 35.67 6.13 -3.65
C SER A 49 34.98 6.99 -4.72
N SER A 50 33.70 6.70 -5.06
CA SER A 50 33.00 7.35 -6.18
C SER A 50 31.78 8.20 -5.79
N GLY A 51 31.41 8.32 -4.49
CA GLY A 51 30.33 9.18 -4.02
C GLY A 51 30.75 10.66 -3.80
N PRO A 52 29.80 11.59 -3.63
CA PRO A 52 30.10 13.02 -3.41
C PRO A 52 30.71 13.24 -2.02
N LYS A 53 32.02 13.01 -1.88
CA LYS A 53 32.79 13.25 -0.65
C LYS A 53 32.75 14.72 -0.19
N GLY A 54 32.54 15.65 -1.14
CA GLY A 54 32.70 17.08 -0.89
C GLY A 54 31.66 17.69 0.06
N MET A 55 30.37 17.30 -0.03
CA MET A 55 29.32 17.97 0.75
C MET A 55 29.40 17.63 2.25
N SER A 56 29.61 16.38 2.58
CA SER A 56 29.79 15.89 3.94
C SER A 56 30.99 16.56 4.63
N ASP A 57 32.11 16.70 3.90
CA ASP A 57 33.36 17.24 4.42
C ASP A 57 33.27 18.78 4.63
N ILE A 58 32.39 19.47 3.92
CA ILE A 58 32.15 20.91 4.09
C ILE A 58 31.19 21.18 5.26
N ILE A 59 30.11 20.42 5.35
CA ILE A 59 29.02 20.67 6.30
C ILE A 59 29.38 20.15 7.71
N LYS A 60 29.97 18.94 7.82
CA LYS A 60 30.32 18.35 9.13
C LYS A 60 31.18 19.27 10.02
N PRO A 61 32.27 19.89 9.53
CA PRO A 61 33.07 20.81 10.34
C PRO A 61 32.30 22.04 10.80
N ALA A 62 31.47 22.63 9.93
CA ALA A 62 30.67 23.81 10.24
C ALA A 62 29.59 23.51 11.30
N LEU A 63 28.91 22.34 11.18
CA LEU A 63 27.98 21.85 12.19
C LEU A 63 28.69 21.54 13.51
N SER A 64 29.85 20.89 13.46
CA SER A 64 30.61 20.54 14.65
C SER A 64 31.09 21.77 15.45
N ARG A 65 31.33 22.89 14.79
CA ARG A 65 31.71 24.16 15.43
C ARG A 65 30.53 25.02 15.85
N GLY A 66 29.28 24.61 15.51
CA GLY A 66 28.07 25.38 15.81
C GLY A 66 27.96 26.69 15.01
N GLU A 67 28.58 26.72 13.83
CA GLU A 67 28.60 27.89 12.94
C GLU A 67 27.35 27.97 12.05
N LEU A 68 26.54 26.91 11.99
CA LEU A 68 25.33 26.80 11.21
C LEU A 68 24.15 26.39 12.10
N THR A 69 23.01 27.02 11.90
CA THR A 69 21.73 26.54 12.43
C THR A 69 21.03 25.72 11.32
N VAL A 70 20.78 24.45 11.59
CA VAL A 70 20.28 23.49 10.61
C VAL A 70 19.07 22.75 11.15
N ILE A 71 18.05 22.61 10.31
CA ILE A 71 16.96 21.66 10.49
C ILE A 71 17.13 20.60 9.41
N GLY A 72 17.25 19.34 9.80
CA GLY A 72 17.34 18.19 8.89
C GLY A 72 16.09 17.35 8.97
N ALA A 73 15.50 17.00 7.85
CA ALA A 73 14.45 16.01 7.75
C ALA A 73 15.02 14.68 7.24
N THR A 74 14.56 13.56 7.82
CA THR A 74 14.93 12.21 7.42
C THR A 74 13.96 11.19 8.01
N THR A 75 14.00 9.95 7.55
CA THR A 75 13.25 8.85 8.15
C THR A 75 13.92 8.37 9.44
N GLN A 76 13.16 7.68 10.32
CA GLN A 76 13.72 7.13 11.55
C GLN A 76 14.79 6.08 11.30
N ASP A 77 14.63 5.27 10.28
CA ASP A 77 15.57 4.21 9.92
C ASP A 77 16.88 4.81 9.39
N GLU A 78 16.79 5.80 8.52
CA GLU A 78 17.95 6.51 8.01
C GLU A 78 18.68 7.30 9.12
N TYR A 79 17.92 7.90 10.04
CA TYR A 79 18.50 8.55 11.23
C TYR A 79 19.34 7.57 12.06
N ARG A 80 18.80 6.37 12.33
CA ARG A 80 19.52 5.31 13.09
C ARG A 80 20.74 4.80 12.32
N ASN A 81 20.59 4.63 11.00
CA ASN A 81 21.62 4.02 10.17
C ASN A 81 22.76 4.97 9.79
N THR A 82 22.53 6.28 9.80
CA THR A 82 23.50 7.29 9.38
C THR A 82 23.90 8.21 10.52
N ILE A 83 22.98 9.02 11.06
CA ILE A 83 23.31 10.08 12.00
C ILE A 83 23.70 9.52 13.36
N MET A 84 23.00 8.52 13.87
CA MET A 84 23.32 7.92 15.18
C MET A 84 24.65 7.14 15.18
N LYS A 85 25.07 6.64 14.03
CA LYS A 85 26.38 5.93 13.91
C LYS A 85 27.57 6.89 13.93
N ASP A 86 27.35 8.16 13.61
CA ASP A 86 28.39 9.19 13.70
C ASP A 86 28.25 9.95 15.03
N ALA A 87 29.10 9.61 16.01
CA ALA A 87 29.06 10.17 17.37
C ALA A 87 29.24 11.70 17.41
N ALA A 88 29.89 12.30 16.42
CA ALA A 88 30.08 13.76 16.33
C ALA A 88 28.78 14.46 15.92
N LEU A 89 28.02 13.86 15.00
CA LEU A 89 26.74 14.37 14.52
C LEU A 89 25.61 14.10 15.54
N ALA A 90 25.57 12.90 16.10
CA ALA A 90 24.57 12.53 17.10
C ALA A 90 24.52 13.48 18.30
N ARG A 91 25.67 14.08 18.68
CA ARG A 91 25.76 15.08 19.76
C ARG A 91 25.32 16.49 19.35
N ARG A 92 25.11 16.74 18.06
CA ARG A 92 24.78 18.07 17.51
C ARG A 92 23.34 18.18 17.04
N PHE A 93 22.71 17.06 16.75
CA PHE A 93 21.31 17.01 16.37
C PHE A 93 20.43 16.56 17.54
N ASN A 94 19.45 17.39 17.89
CA ASN A 94 18.35 16.97 18.75
C ASN A 94 17.27 16.32 17.88
N ALA A 95 17.02 15.02 18.09
CA ALA A 95 15.97 14.32 17.37
C ALA A 95 14.59 14.79 17.84
N VAL A 96 13.77 15.22 16.88
CA VAL A 96 12.36 15.54 17.08
C VAL A 96 11.55 14.56 16.26
N THR A 97 10.82 13.67 16.94
CA THR A 97 9.98 12.70 16.29
C THR A 97 8.67 13.36 15.84
N VAL A 98 8.40 13.31 14.54
CA VAL A 98 7.13 13.75 13.94
C VAL A 98 6.33 12.50 13.62
N ASN A 99 5.28 12.24 14.40
CA ASN A 99 4.42 11.08 14.20
C ASN A 99 3.40 11.33 13.09
N ALA A 100 2.95 10.25 12.44
CA ALA A 100 1.83 10.32 11.53
C ALA A 100 0.57 10.86 12.26
N PRO A 101 -0.24 11.70 11.62
CA PRO A 101 -1.48 12.22 12.20
C PRO A 101 -2.51 11.10 12.42
N SER A 102 -3.43 11.34 13.35
CA SER A 102 -4.58 10.46 13.54
C SER A 102 -5.53 10.46 12.33
N LYS A 103 -6.45 9.50 12.25
CA LYS A 103 -7.50 9.50 11.23
C LYS A 103 -8.30 10.82 11.22
N ALA A 104 -8.70 11.31 12.41
CA ALA A 104 -9.46 12.54 12.55
C ALA A 104 -8.68 13.78 12.07
N ASP A 105 -7.40 13.87 12.46
CA ASP A 105 -6.53 14.96 11.99
C ASP A 105 -6.31 14.89 10.47
N THR A 106 -6.18 13.68 9.92
CA THR A 106 -6.02 13.47 8.48
C THR A 106 -7.26 13.96 7.72
N VAL A 107 -8.47 13.64 8.19
CA VAL A 107 -9.71 14.17 7.59
C VAL A 107 -9.73 15.71 7.64
N ALA A 108 -9.29 16.31 8.73
CA ALA A 108 -9.18 17.77 8.85
C ALA A 108 -8.17 18.36 7.83
N ILE A 109 -7.02 17.69 7.66
CA ILE A 109 -6.03 18.06 6.64
C ILE A 109 -6.64 17.98 5.24
N LEU A 110 -7.31 16.86 4.89
CA LEU A 110 -7.95 16.69 3.59
C LEU A 110 -9.01 17.77 3.31
N LYS A 111 -9.80 18.15 4.33
CA LYS A 111 -10.76 19.26 4.21
C LYS A 111 -10.05 20.59 3.92
N GLY A 112 -8.90 20.83 4.50
CA GLY A 112 -8.11 22.05 4.27
C GLY A 112 -7.53 22.16 2.85
N ILE A 113 -7.18 21.04 2.23
CA ILE A 113 -6.59 21.00 0.88
C ILE A 113 -7.61 20.69 -0.22
N ARG A 114 -8.84 20.28 0.13
CA ARG A 114 -9.91 19.87 -0.78
C ARG A 114 -10.12 20.81 -1.96
N ASP A 115 -10.23 22.10 -1.71
CA ASP A 115 -10.54 23.09 -2.73
C ASP A 115 -9.45 23.18 -3.82
N LEU A 116 -8.22 22.79 -3.49
CA LEU A 116 -7.12 22.72 -4.45
C LEU A 116 -7.34 21.59 -5.46
N TYR A 117 -7.68 20.39 -4.96
CA TYR A 117 -7.96 19.20 -5.78
C TYR A 117 -9.26 19.34 -6.58
N GLU A 118 -10.33 19.87 -5.95
CA GLU A 118 -11.60 20.14 -6.62
C GLU A 118 -11.47 21.11 -7.80
N ARG A 119 -10.61 22.12 -7.66
CA ARG A 119 -10.32 23.06 -8.76
C ARG A 119 -9.43 22.47 -9.83
N HIS A 120 -8.44 21.65 -9.42
CA HIS A 120 -7.49 21.06 -10.36
C HIS A 120 -8.16 20.04 -11.27
N HIS A 121 -8.99 19.16 -10.71
CA HIS A 121 -9.64 18.05 -11.42
C HIS A 121 -11.07 18.40 -11.87
N ASN A 122 -11.62 19.55 -11.51
CA ASN A 122 -13.01 19.96 -11.78
C ASN A 122 -14.06 18.97 -11.28
N VAL A 123 -13.87 18.47 -10.06
CA VAL A 123 -14.76 17.53 -9.35
C VAL A 123 -15.19 18.09 -8.01
N LYS A 124 -16.20 17.48 -7.37
CA LYS A 124 -16.56 17.73 -5.98
C LYS A 124 -16.15 16.55 -5.12
N LEU A 125 -15.57 16.83 -3.96
CA LEU A 125 -15.12 15.85 -2.97
C LEU A 125 -15.88 16.06 -1.65
N PRO A 126 -17.08 15.46 -1.47
CA PRO A 126 -17.86 15.56 -0.24
C PRO A 126 -17.14 14.98 0.97
N ASP A 127 -17.62 15.31 2.17
CA ASP A 127 -16.98 14.90 3.43
C ASP A 127 -16.94 13.38 3.62
N ASP A 128 -17.95 12.66 3.16
CA ASP A 128 -18.02 11.19 3.18
C ASP A 128 -16.94 10.54 2.30
N VAL A 129 -16.60 11.15 1.17
CA VAL A 129 -15.51 10.74 0.29
C VAL A 129 -14.15 10.92 0.98
N LEU A 130 -13.94 12.05 1.66
CA LEU A 130 -12.71 12.29 2.41
C LEU A 130 -12.57 11.31 3.58
N GLN A 131 -13.66 11.02 4.28
CA GLN A 131 -13.68 10.01 5.33
C GLN A 131 -13.37 8.62 4.77
N ALA A 132 -14.02 8.23 3.66
CA ALA A 132 -13.76 6.96 2.98
C ALA A 132 -12.30 6.84 2.53
N ALA A 133 -11.70 7.92 2.00
CA ALA A 133 -10.30 7.94 1.59
C ALA A 133 -9.35 7.65 2.77
N VAL A 134 -9.61 8.24 3.94
CA VAL A 134 -8.82 7.97 5.14
C VAL A 134 -9.01 6.53 5.60
N ASP A 135 -10.25 6.06 5.73
CA ASP A 135 -10.55 4.72 6.25
C ASP A 135 -10.01 3.62 5.32
N TYR A 136 -10.24 3.74 4.01
CA TYR A 136 -9.73 2.78 3.03
C TYR A 136 -8.20 2.82 2.93
N SER A 137 -7.57 3.99 2.97
CA SER A 137 -6.12 4.08 2.97
C SER A 137 -5.49 3.40 4.20
N VAL A 138 -6.11 3.53 5.38
CA VAL A 138 -5.63 2.84 6.59
C VAL A 138 -5.81 1.34 6.47
N GLN A 139 -6.96 0.90 5.98
CA GLN A 139 -7.32 -0.51 5.91
C GLN A 139 -6.56 -1.27 4.80
N TYR A 140 -6.41 -0.66 3.61
CA TYR A 140 -5.91 -1.35 2.41
C TYR A 140 -4.48 -0.95 2.02
N MET A 141 -3.91 0.11 2.63
CA MET A 141 -2.56 0.61 2.34
C MET A 141 -1.71 0.71 3.63
N PRO A 142 -1.49 -0.39 4.37
CA PRO A 142 -0.80 -0.37 5.67
C PRO A 142 0.66 0.07 5.58
N GLN A 143 1.28 -0.08 4.41
CA GLN A 143 2.70 0.19 4.20
C GLN A 143 3.07 1.66 4.04
N ARG A 144 2.08 2.54 3.89
CA ARG A 144 2.28 3.97 3.70
C ARG A 144 1.69 4.73 4.88
N ALA A 145 2.33 5.84 5.26
CA ALA A 145 1.90 6.66 6.39
C ALA A 145 0.78 7.62 6.00
N LEU A 146 -0.04 8.01 6.98
CA LEU A 146 -0.90 9.19 6.87
C LEU A 146 -0.03 10.45 7.03
N PRO A 147 -0.41 11.57 6.39
CA PRO A 147 -1.60 11.79 5.56
C PRO A 147 -1.42 11.39 4.09
N ASP A 148 -0.19 11.15 3.62
CA ASP A 148 0.19 11.03 2.20
C ASP A 148 -0.65 10.02 1.45
N LYS A 149 -0.82 8.80 2.01
CA LYS A 149 -1.63 7.75 1.36
C LYS A 149 -3.09 8.15 1.12
N ALA A 150 -3.67 8.96 2.01
CA ALA A 150 -5.04 9.46 1.86
C ALA A 150 -5.11 10.62 0.86
N ILE A 151 -4.08 11.48 0.80
CA ILE A 151 -3.93 12.54 -0.20
C ILE A 151 -3.81 11.94 -1.60
N ASP A 152 -2.92 10.98 -1.78
CA ASP A 152 -2.77 10.28 -3.07
C ASP A 152 -4.06 9.62 -3.52
N LEU A 153 -4.83 9.07 -2.57
CA LEU A 153 -6.08 8.40 -2.88
C LEU A 153 -7.17 9.37 -3.35
N ILE A 154 -7.30 10.55 -2.74
CA ILE A 154 -8.25 11.58 -3.23
C ILE A 154 -7.79 12.16 -4.58
N ASP A 155 -6.48 12.33 -4.79
CA ASP A 155 -5.95 12.79 -6.07
C ASP A 155 -6.25 11.78 -7.20
N MET A 156 -5.97 10.50 -6.97
CA MET A 156 -6.28 9.42 -7.91
C MET A 156 -7.79 9.32 -8.18
N THR A 157 -8.63 9.40 -7.14
CA THR A 157 -10.09 9.38 -7.28
C THR A 157 -10.57 10.54 -8.16
N ALA A 158 -10.10 11.74 -7.87
CA ALA A 158 -10.45 12.94 -8.62
C ALA A 158 -9.97 12.88 -10.08
N ALA A 159 -8.74 12.43 -10.29
CA ALA A 159 -8.17 12.24 -11.63
C ALA A 159 -8.96 11.20 -12.46
N HIS A 160 -9.34 10.08 -11.82
CA HIS A 160 -10.11 9.03 -12.49
C HIS A 160 -11.51 9.51 -12.90
N LEU A 161 -12.20 10.26 -12.04
CA LEU A 161 -13.48 10.88 -12.35
C LEU A 161 -13.35 11.92 -13.46
N ALA A 162 -12.34 12.77 -13.43
CA ALA A 162 -12.06 13.74 -14.47
C ALA A 162 -11.80 13.06 -15.83
N ALA A 163 -11.10 11.92 -15.84
CA ALA A 163 -10.85 11.14 -17.05
C ALA A 163 -12.12 10.46 -17.60
N LYS A 164 -13.02 9.99 -16.73
CA LYS A 164 -14.32 9.41 -17.13
C LYS A 164 -15.29 10.47 -17.68
N HIS A 165 -15.17 11.70 -17.18
CA HIS A 165 -16.03 12.83 -17.53
C HIS A 165 -15.16 14.00 -18.01
N PRO A 166 -14.53 13.88 -19.19
CA PRO A 166 -13.67 14.93 -19.68
C PRO A 166 -14.53 16.19 -19.92
N ALA A 167 -14.39 17.19 -19.05
CA ALA A 167 -14.88 18.51 -19.33
C ALA A 167 -14.17 18.97 -20.61
N ARG A 168 -14.89 19.49 -21.59
CA ARG A 168 -14.25 20.14 -22.75
C ARG A 168 -13.31 21.21 -22.21
N ASP A 169 -12.03 21.11 -22.57
CA ASP A 169 -11.00 21.99 -22.06
C ASP A 169 -11.42 23.46 -22.31
N ALA A 170 -11.75 24.19 -21.25
CA ALA A 170 -12.18 25.58 -21.35
C ALA A 170 -11.15 26.43 -22.12
N LYS A 171 -9.86 26.10 -21.98
CA LYS A 171 -8.77 26.72 -22.75
C LYS A 171 -8.81 26.37 -24.23
N ALA A 172 -9.30 25.18 -24.61
CA ALA A 172 -9.49 24.83 -26.01
C ALA A 172 -10.65 25.64 -26.61
N ILE A 173 -11.76 25.76 -25.88
CA ILE A 173 -12.91 26.56 -26.29
C ILE A 173 -12.53 28.06 -26.38
N GLU A 174 -11.77 28.60 -25.44
CA GLU A 174 -11.24 29.98 -25.48
C GLU A 174 -10.37 30.20 -26.70
N LYS A 175 -9.50 29.27 -27.04
CA LYS A 175 -8.64 29.31 -28.21
C LYS A 175 -9.43 29.28 -29.53
N ASP A 176 -10.50 28.48 -29.56
CA ASP A 176 -11.42 28.43 -30.69
C ASP A 176 -12.22 29.73 -30.83
N ILE A 177 -12.65 30.35 -29.72
CA ILE A 177 -13.27 31.69 -29.71
C ILE A 177 -12.32 32.71 -30.29
N GLU A 178 -11.05 32.77 -29.83
CA GLU A 178 -10.06 33.70 -30.38
C GLU A 178 -9.81 33.49 -31.87
N ALA A 179 -9.79 32.24 -32.33
CA ALA A 179 -9.61 31.91 -33.75
C ALA A 179 -10.80 32.42 -34.59
N GLU A 180 -12.03 32.20 -34.11
CA GLU A 180 -13.24 32.66 -34.80
C GLU A 180 -13.39 34.20 -34.75
N GLU A 181 -13.00 34.86 -33.66
CA GLU A 181 -12.95 36.35 -33.59
C GLU A 181 -11.96 36.95 -34.60
N LYS A 182 -10.80 36.32 -34.83
CA LYS A 182 -9.85 36.68 -35.87
C LYS A 182 -10.46 36.53 -37.25
N LYS A 183 -11.19 35.44 -37.51
CA LYS A 183 -11.90 35.23 -38.78
C LYS A 183 -13.00 36.25 -39.01
N GLN A 184 -13.80 36.55 -37.98
CA GLN A 184 -14.83 37.56 -38.04
C GLN A 184 -14.26 38.94 -38.41
N LYS A 185 -13.16 39.35 -37.77
CA LYS A 185 -12.48 40.62 -38.07
C LYS A 185 -11.89 40.67 -39.51
N ALA A 186 -11.39 39.54 -40.00
CA ALA A 186 -10.85 39.42 -41.34
C ALA A 186 -11.96 39.46 -42.41
N ALA A 187 -13.09 38.83 -42.19
CA ALA A 187 -14.26 38.84 -43.05
C ALA A 187 -14.90 40.25 -43.11
N ALA A 188 -15.01 40.92 -41.97
CA ALA A 188 -15.50 42.29 -41.90
C ALA A 188 -14.62 43.31 -42.69
N LYS A 189 -13.28 43.11 -42.66
CA LYS A 189 -12.35 43.93 -43.47
C LYS A 189 -12.47 43.70 -44.96
N LYS A 190 -12.98 42.53 -45.38
CA LYS A 190 -13.19 42.18 -46.79
C LYS A 190 -14.62 42.43 -47.28
N GLU A 191 -15.47 43.06 -46.43
CA GLU A 191 -16.91 43.33 -46.69
C GLU A 191 -17.73 42.07 -46.95
N ASP A 192 -17.23 40.88 -46.51
CA ASP A 192 -17.94 39.61 -46.60
C ASP A 192 -18.85 39.47 -45.36
N TYR A 193 -20.04 40.07 -45.47
CA TYR A 193 -21.01 40.11 -44.38
C TYR A 193 -21.55 38.72 -44.01
N LYS A 194 -21.59 37.77 -44.95
CA LYS A 194 -22.10 36.44 -44.73
C LYS A 194 -21.11 35.62 -43.86
N ALA A 195 -19.82 35.65 -44.22
CA ALA A 195 -18.78 34.99 -43.45
C ALA A 195 -18.60 35.61 -42.06
N ALA A 196 -18.79 36.95 -41.93
CA ALA A 196 -18.76 37.62 -40.65
C ALA A 196 -19.94 37.24 -39.75
N GLN A 197 -21.12 37.03 -40.30
CA GLN A 197 -22.32 36.56 -39.60
C GLN A 197 -22.15 35.09 -39.09
N ASP A 198 -21.70 34.19 -39.97
CA ASP A 198 -21.46 32.79 -39.64
C ASP A 198 -20.41 32.66 -38.50
N ALA A 199 -19.34 33.48 -38.54
CA ALA A 199 -18.36 33.48 -37.47
C ALA A 199 -18.95 34.04 -36.17
N LYS A 200 -19.85 35.02 -36.21
CA LYS A 200 -20.54 35.57 -35.04
C LYS A 200 -21.44 34.55 -34.37
N GLU A 201 -22.18 33.76 -35.16
CA GLU A 201 -23.04 32.68 -34.63
C GLU A 201 -22.22 31.58 -33.95
N LYS A 202 -21.08 31.17 -34.57
CA LYS A 202 -20.15 30.23 -33.95
C LYS A 202 -19.55 30.73 -32.65
N ILE A 203 -19.16 32.03 -32.58
CA ILE A 203 -18.67 32.61 -31.34
C ILE A 203 -19.73 32.59 -30.26
N ALA A 204 -21.00 32.88 -30.61
CA ALA A 204 -22.13 32.82 -29.67
C ALA A 204 -22.33 31.40 -29.14
N ASP A 205 -22.29 30.39 -30.01
CA ASP A 205 -22.39 28.98 -29.63
C ASP A 205 -21.20 28.53 -28.76
N LEU A 206 -19.98 28.91 -29.09
CA LEU A 206 -18.79 28.61 -28.29
C LEU A 206 -18.85 29.30 -26.92
N LYS A 207 -19.30 30.55 -26.85
CA LYS A 207 -19.50 31.27 -25.59
C LYS A 207 -20.60 30.63 -24.75
N LYS A 208 -21.67 30.12 -25.35
CA LYS A 208 -22.70 29.35 -24.70
C LYS A 208 -22.12 28.03 -24.15
N GLN A 209 -21.35 27.30 -24.94
CA GLN A 209 -20.65 26.10 -24.49
C GLN A 209 -19.66 26.37 -23.36
N LEU A 210 -18.98 27.52 -23.36
CA LEU A 210 -18.06 27.93 -22.28
C LEU A 210 -18.84 28.25 -20.99
N SER A 211 -20.01 28.89 -21.09
CA SER A 211 -20.87 29.17 -19.94
C SER A 211 -21.50 27.89 -19.39
N GLU A 212 -21.98 27.01 -20.26
CA GLU A 212 -22.51 25.70 -19.89
C GLU A 212 -21.42 24.78 -19.26
N ASN A 213 -20.16 24.90 -19.71
CA ASN A 213 -19.01 24.22 -19.10
C ASN A 213 -18.63 24.81 -17.74
N SER A 214 -18.84 26.09 -17.50
CA SER A 214 -18.60 26.74 -16.21
C SER A 214 -19.75 26.48 -15.23
N GLU A 215 -20.96 26.21 -15.72
CA GLU A 215 -22.16 25.84 -14.98
C GLU A 215 -22.42 24.32 -14.96
N SER A 216 -21.70 23.53 -15.79
CA SER A 216 -21.83 22.07 -15.73
C SER A 216 -21.50 21.61 -14.30
N GLU A 217 -22.48 20.99 -13.65
CA GLU A 217 -22.34 20.45 -12.31
C GLU A 217 -21.05 19.64 -12.25
N LYS A 218 -20.11 20.12 -11.43
CA LYS A 218 -18.88 19.36 -11.15
C LYS A 218 -19.31 17.96 -10.74
N VAL A 219 -18.74 16.95 -11.39
CA VAL A 219 -19.01 15.56 -11.05
C VAL A 219 -18.68 15.35 -9.58
N THR A 220 -19.64 14.84 -8.82
CA THR A 220 -19.48 14.61 -7.40
C THR A 220 -18.92 13.20 -7.20
N ALA A 221 -17.79 13.08 -6.52
CA ALA A 221 -17.21 11.81 -6.14
C ALA A 221 -18.09 11.09 -5.10
N THR A 222 -18.03 9.78 -5.11
CA THR A 222 -18.69 8.90 -4.16
C THR A 222 -17.66 8.02 -3.44
N PRO A 223 -17.99 7.44 -2.27
CA PRO A 223 -17.13 6.45 -1.63
C PRO A 223 -16.80 5.24 -2.52
N GLU A 224 -17.68 4.90 -3.47
CA GLU A 224 -17.45 3.86 -4.49
C GLU A 224 -16.30 4.21 -5.44
N ASP A 225 -16.19 5.47 -5.83
CA ASP A 225 -15.08 5.94 -6.68
C ASP A 225 -13.75 5.84 -5.93
N VAL A 226 -13.75 6.12 -4.61
CA VAL A 226 -12.59 5.91 -3.75
C VAL A 226 -12.21 4.42 -3.70
N ALA A 227 -13.20 3.53 -3.54
CA ALA A 227 -12.96 2.09 -3.55
C ALA A 227 -12.34 1.60 -4.88
N GLN A 228 -12.81 2.13 -6.02
CA GLN A 228 -12.21 1.84 -7.34
C GLN A 228 -10.77 2.36 -7.44
N ALA A 229 -10.47 3.53 -6.90
CA ALA A 229 -9.11 4.06 -6.87
C ALA A 229 -8.18 3.19 -6.02
N VAL A 230 -8.63 2.73 -4.84
CA VAL A 230 -7.88 1.76 -4.02
C VAL A 230 -7.64 0.47 -4.79
N GLU A 231 -8.65 -0.07 -5.47
CA GLU A 231 -8.52 -1.28 -6.29
C GLU A 231 -7.45 -1.12 -7.37
N GLN A 232 -7.39 0.03 -8.04
CA GLN A 232 -6.36 0.31 -9.03
C GLN A 232 -4.95 0.43 -8.42
N MET A 233 -4.83 1.02 -7.22
CA MET A 233 -3.54 1.23 -6.57
C MET A 233 -2.98 -0.03 -5.91
N THR A 234 -3.86 -0.90 -5.41
CA THR A 234 -3.46 -2.05 -4.58
C THR A 234 -3.71 -3.40 -5.24
N GLY A 235 -4.53 -3.45 -6.28
CA GLY A 235 -5.03 -4.70 -6.89
C GLY A 235 -6.11 -5.40 -6.06
N ILE A 236 -6.50 -4.85 -4.91
CA ILE A 236 -7.51 -5.43 -4.01
C ILE A 236 -8.90 -5.01 -4.50
N PRO A 237 -9.82 -5.94 -4.77
CA PRO A 237 -11.16 -5.61 -5.30
C PRO A 237 -12.07 -4.98 -4.23
N VAL A 238 -11.69 -3.80 -3.73
CA VAL A 238 -12.37 -3.08 -2.64
C VAL A 238 -13.80 -2.69 -3.01
N SER A 239 -14.04 -2.35 -4.28
CA SER A 239 -15.39 -2.06 -4.80
C SER A 239 -16.34 -3.26 -4.64
N LYS A 240 -15.80 -4.48 -4.57
CA LYS A 240 -16.55 -5.72 -4.33
C LYS A 240 -16.65 -6.09 -2.86
N ILE A 241 -15.84 -5.47 -1.98
CA ILE A 241 -15.72 -5.77 -0.55
C ILE A 241 -16.61 -4.83 0.31
N GLY A 242 -17.22 -3.78 -0.25
CA GLY A 242 -18.06 -2.80 0.48
C GLY A 242 -19.41 -3.34 0.96
N ALA A 243 -20.42 -2.49 1.12
CA ALA A 243 -21.73 -2.81 1.72
C ALA A 243 -22.45 -4.06 1.17
N SER A 244 -22.03 -4.58 0.01
CA SER A 244 -22.50 -5.86 -0.54
C SER A 244 -21.88 -7.10 0.14
N ASP A 245 -20.87 -6.94 1.02
CA ASP A 245 -20.19 -8.08 1.65
C ASP A 245 -21.14 -8.93 2.48
N VAL A 246 -22.05 -8.32 3.21
CA VAL A 246 -23.02 -9.07 4.03
C VAL A 246 -23.93 -9.92 3.14
N GLU A 247 -24.33 -9.44 1.97
CA GLU A 247 -25.14 -10.22 1.03
C GLU A 247 -24.33 -11.29 0.30
N ARG A 248 -23.09 -10.96 -0.09
CA ARG A 248 -22.18 -11.93 -0.71
C ARG A 248 -21.80 -13.06 0.26
N LEU A 249 -21.56 -12.75 1.53
CA LEU A 249 -21.24 -13.73 2.56
C LEU A 249 -22.43 -14.65 2.90
N LYS A 250 -23.68 -14.20 2.70
CA LYS A 250 -24.87 -15.05 2.90
C LYS A 250 -24.87 -16.28 1.99
N ASP A 251 -24.51 -16.11 0.71
CA ASP A 251 -24.58 -17.18 -0.29
C ASP A 251 -23.20 -17.76 -0.62
N MET A 252 -22.16 -17.51 0.21
CA MET A 252 -20.81 -18.02 0.01
C MET A 252 -20.78 -19.57 -0.02
N ASP A 253 -21.50 -20.22 0.89
CA ASP A 253 -21.66 -21.67 0.95
C ASP A 253 -22.16 -22.23 -0.39
N LYS A 254 -23.28 -21.74 -0.91
CA LYS A 254 -23.84 -22.20 -2.18
C LYS A 254 -22.89 -22.01 -3.37
N ARG A 255 -22.16 -20.88 -3.40
CA ARG A 255 -21.19 -20.62 -4.47
C ARG A 255 -19.99 -21.55 -4.42
N LEU A 256 -19.53 -21.90 -3.21
CA LEU A 256 -18.42 -22.82 -3.02
C LEU A 256 -18.86 -24.29 -3.26
N GLU A 257 -20.04 -24.71 -2.79
CA GLU A 257 -20.61 -26.05 -3.04
C GLU A 257 -20.74 -26.37 -4.53
N GLY A 258 -21.15 -25.35 -5.32
CA GLY A 258 -21.22 -25.49 -6.78
C GLY A 258 -19.87 -25.72 -7.47
N LYS A 259 -18.75 -25.49 -6.78
CA LYS A 259 -17.38 -25.59 -7.32
C LYS A 259 -16.57 -26.71 -6.66
N VAL A 260 -16.83 -27.04 -5.40
CA VAL A 260 -16.13 -28.06 -4.61
C VAL A 260 -17.13 -29.15 -4.26
N ILE A 261 -17.26 -30.11 -5.14
CA ILE A 261 -18.27 -31.17 -5.05
C ILE A 261 -17.88 -32.22 -3.97
N GLY A 262 -18.81 -32.58 -3.12
CA GLY A 262 -18.66 -33.65 -2.12
C GLY A 262 -17.95 -33.22 -0.84
N GLN A 263 -17.82 -31.92 -0.59
CA GLN A 263 -17.24 -31.36 0.64
C GLN A 263 -18.18 -30.38 1.34
N ASP A 264 -19.49 -30.60 1.27
CA ASP A 264 -20.53 -29.66 1.70
C ASP A 264 -20.35 -29.25 3.18
N LYS A 265 -20.05 -30.18 4.08
CA LYS A 265 -19.80 -29.92 5.51
C LYS A 265 -18.58 -28.99 5.72
N ALA A 266 -17.50 -29.22 4.99
CA ALA A 266 -16.30 -28.41 5.08
C ALA A 266 -16.55 -26.99 4.54
N VAL A 267 -17.23 -26.88 3.42
CA VAL A 267 -17.63 -25.59 2.81
C VAL A 267 -18.52 -24.80 3.77
N GLU A 268 -19.55 -25.44 4.35
CA GLU A 268 -20.44 -24.80 5.33
C GLU A 268 -19.69 -24.30 6.57
N ALA A 269 -18.77 -25.11 7.12
CA ALA A 269 -17.97 -24.75 8.29
C ALA A 269 -17.08 -23.53 8.00
N VAL A 270 -16.38 -23.51 6.85
CA VAL A 270 -15.55 -22.39 6.41
C VAL A 270 -16.37 -21.11 6.21
N ALA A 271 -17.49 -21.20 5.48
CA ALA A 271 -18.36 -20.07 5.21
C ALA A 271 -18.97 -19.50 6.51
N ARG A 272 -19.34 -20.34 7.45
CA ARG A 272 -19.87 -19.94 8.76
C ARG A 272 -18.83 -19.20 9.59
N ALA A 273 -17.58 -19.68 9.63
CA ALA A 273 -16.50 -19.05 10.38
C ALA A 273 -16.13 -17.69 9.81
N ILE A 274 -16.03 -17.56 8.49
CA ILE A 274 -15.75 -16.29 7.81
C ILE A 274 -16.89 -15.28 8.03
N ARG A 275 -18.16 -15.72 7.93
CA ARG A 275 -19.32 -14.88 8.22
C ARG A 275 -19.29 -14.33 9.64
N ARG A 276 -18.96 -15.16 10.63
CA ARG A 276 -18.89 -14.77 12.04
C ARG A 276 -17.83 -13.71 12.28
N ASN A 277 -16.63 -13.89 11.74
CA ASN A 277 -15.54 -12.93 11.88
C ASN A 277 -15.89 -11.59 11.22
N ARG A 278 -16.39 -11.61 9.97
CA ARG A 278 -16.76 -10.39 9.24
C ARG A 278 -17.99 -9.67 9.83
N ALA A 279 -18.82 -10.35 10.59
CA ALA A 279 -19.94 -9.72 11.31
C ALA A 279 -19.49 -8.97 12.59
N GLY A 280 -18.20 -8.93 12.89
CA GLY A 280 -17.64 -8.18 14.01
C GLY A 280 -17.83 -8.84 15.38
N PHE A 281 -18.14 -10.14 15.41
CA PHE A 281 -18.25 -10.88 16.68
C PHE A 281 -16.89 -11.22 17.30
N ASP A 282 -15.80 -11.18 16.51
CA ASP A 282 -14.44 -11.33 16.96
C ASP A 282 -13.74 -9.94 16.88
N GLU A 283 -13.69 -9.23 18.01
CA GLU A 283 -12.99 -7.94 18.15
C GLU A 283 -11.45 -8.08 18.25
N GLY A 284 -10.92 -9.24 17.91
CA GLY A 284 -9.50 -9.56 18.05
C GLY A 284 -8.63 -9.07 16.88
N ASP A 285 -7.33 -9.03 17.15
CA ASP A 285 -6.28 -8.73 16.17
C ASP A 285 -5.95 -9.95 15.26
N SER A 286 -6.71 -11.06 15.35
CA SER A 286 -6.48 -12.32 14.65
C SER A 286 -6.80 -12.27 13.13
N PRO A 287 -6.29 -13.21 12.32
CA PRO A 287 -6.63 -13.34 10.90
C PRO A 287 -8.14 -13.53 10.65
N ILE A 288 -8.61 -13.24 9.40
CA ILE A 288 -10.03 -13.39 9.01
C ILE A 288 -10.59 -14.79 9.34
N GLY A 289 -9.74 -15.80 9.21
CA GLY A 289 -10.10 -17.19 9.56
C GLY A 289 -8.88 -18.08 9.58
N SER A 290 -8.90 -19.07 10.46
CA SER A 290 -7.84 -20.06 10.60
C SER A 290 -8.46 -21.44 10.56
N PHE A 291 -7.99 -22.29 9.63
CA PHE A 291 -8.59 -23.59 9.35
C PHE A 291 -7.51 -24.68 9.29
N LEU A 292 -7.85 -25.85 9.82
CA LEU A 292 -7.06 -27.06 9.64
C LEU A 292 -7.89 -28.05 8.80
N PHE A 293 -7.42 -28.34 7.58
CA PHE A 293 -8.03 -29.31 6.69
C PHE A 293 -7.35 -30.66 6.83
N VAL A 294 -8.03 -31.62 7.45
CA VAL A 294 -7.51 -32.94 7.66
C VAL A 294 -8.20 -33.96 6.72
N GLY A 295 -7.43 -34.83 6.10
CA GLY A 295 -7.99 -35.87 5.21
C GLY A 295 -6.95 -36.46 4.26
N PRO A 296 -7.25 -37.54 3.56
CA PRO A 296 -6.36 -38.18 2.61
C PRO A 296 -6.02 -37.27 1.42
N THR A 297 -4.97 -37.62 0.69
CA THR A 297 -4.56 -36.87 -0.52
C THR A 297 -5.65 -37.00 -1.59
N GLY A 298 -5.89 -35.94 -2.34
CA GLY A 298 -6.81 -35.91 -3.49
C GLY A 298 -8.28 -35.62 -3.17
N VAL A 299 -8.66 -35.41 -1.90
CA VAL A 299 -10.06 -35.13 -1.49
C VAL A 299 -10.52 -33.68 -1.73
N GLY A 300 -9.67 -32.80 -2.27
CA GLY A 300 -10.06 -31.45 -2.62
C GLY A 300 -9.62 -30.35 -1.64
N LYS A 301 -8.76 -30.62 -0.62
CA LYS A 301 -8.28 -29.63 0.35
C LYS A 301 -7.72 -28.37 -0.31
N THR A 302 -6.79 -28.54 -1.24
CA THR A 302 -6.15 -27.43 -1.98
C THR A 302 -7.13 -26.73 -2.94
N GLU A 303 -8.07 -27.48 -3.55
CA GLU A 303 -9.08 -26.89 -4.43
C GLU A 303 -10.05 -26.01 -3.64
N LEU A 304 -10.47 -26.43 -2.45
CA LEU A 304 -11.30 -25.60 -1.57
C LEU A 304 -10.59 -24.28 -1.23
N ALA A 305 -9.30 -24.30 -0.90
CA ALA A 305 -8.51 -23.09 -0.67
C ALA A 305 -8.48 -22.17 -1.91
N LYS A 306 -8.29 -22.74 -3.12
CA LYS A 306 -8.29 -21.98 -4.37
C LYS A 306 -9.65 -21.34 -4.68
N GLN A 307 -10.73 -22.07 -4.48
CA GLN A 307 -12.07 -21.54 -4.71
C GLN A 307 -12.45 -20.47 -3.67
N LEU A 308 -11.97 -20.62 -2.43
CA LEU A 308 -12.12 -19.61 -1.39
C LEU A 308 -11.35 -18.34 -1.73
N ALA A 309 -10.12 -18.43 -2.23
CA ALA A 309 -9.35 -17.27 -2.70
C ALA A 309 -10.08 -16.52 -3.82
N LEU A 310 -10.58 -17.25 -4.80
CA LEU A 310 -11.36 -16.66 -5.89
C LEU A 310 -12.65 -15.98 -5.41
N ASP A 311 -13.33 -16.56 -4.42
CA ASP A 311 -14.56 -15.99 -3.88
C ASP A 311 -14.31 -14.76 -3.00
N MET A 312 -13.27 -14.80 -2.15
CA MET A 312 -12.96 -13.72 -1.21
C MET A 312 -12.17 -12.58 -1.84
N PHE A 313 -11.14 -12.90 -2.61
CA PHE A 313 -10.16 -11.92 -3.09
C PHE A 313 -10.23 -11.68 -4.61
N GLY A 314 -10.93 -12.53 -5.35
CA GLY A 314 -11.19 -12.34 -6.78
C GLY A 314 -10.24 -13.09 -7.72
N SER A 315 -9.14 -13.65 -7.22
CA SER A 315 -8.22 -14.47 -7.99
C SER A 315 -7.89 -15.78 -7.28
N LYS A 316 -7.66 -16.85 -8.06
CA LYS A 316 -7.09 -18.10 -7.55
C LYS A 316 -5.61 -18.00 -7.22
N ASP A 317 -4.96 -16.95 -7.69
CA ASP A 317 -3.54 -16.69 -7.50
C ASP A 317 -3.26 -15.91 -6.20
N ASP A 318 -4.32 -15.40 -5.52
CA ASP A 318 -4.22 -14.77 -4.20
C ASP A 318 -4.00 -15.82 -3.08
N ILE A 319 -3.10 -16.76 -3.34
CA ILE A 319 -2.66 -17.80 -2.42
C ILE A 319 -1.15 -17.78 -2.26
N ILE A 320 -0.70 -17.62 -1.02
CA ILE A 320 0.67 -17.83 -0.62
C ILE A 320 0.80 -19.28 -0.17
N ARG A 321 1.28 -20.16 -1.05
CA ARG A 321 1.47 -21.58 -0.71
C ARG A 321 2.86 -21.82 -0.15
N LEU A 322 2.93 -22.53 0.97
CA LEU A 322 4.13 -22.99 1.62
C LEU A 322 4.03 -24.51 1.84
N ASP A 323 4.97 -25.27 1.31
CA ASP A 323 5.13 -26.67 1.59
C ASP A 323 5.96 -26.84 2.87
N MET A 324 5.34 -27.34 3.93
CA MET A 324 5.99 -27.44 5.24
C MET A 324 7.12 -28.48 5.28
N SER A 325 7.24 -29.34 4.30
CA SER A 325 8.41 -30.21 4.14
C SER A 325 9.70 -29.44 3.90
N GLU A 326 9.62 -28.28 3.25
CA GLU A 326 10.77 -27.37 3.03
C GLU A 326 11.16 -26.59 4.30
N TYR A 327 10.28 -26.60 5.30
CA TYR A 327 10.43 -25.90 6.58
C TYR A 327 10.61 -26.86 7.76
N SER A 328 11.23 -28.01 7.52
CA SER A 328 11.49 -29.06 8.53
C SER A 328 12.82 -28.92 9.26
N ASP A 329 13.76 -28.15 8.70
CA ASP A 329 15.13 -27.99 9.22
C ASP A 329 15.26 -26.82 10.22
N ARG A 330 16.46 -26.67 10.81
CA ARG A 330 16.76 -25.58 11.77
C ARG A 330 16.78 -24.17 11.15
N THR A 331 16.86 -24.06 9.85
CA THR A 331 16.86 -22.78 9.12
C THR A 331 15.44 -22.33 8.75
N ALA A 332 14.45 -23.15 9.03
CA ALA A 332 13.04 -22.93 8.66
C ALA A 332 12.48 -21.58 9.15
N VAL A 333 12.85 -21.19 10.38
CA VAL A 333 12.45 -19.89 10.94
C VAL A 333 13.00 -18.74 10.11
N SER A 334 14.29 -18.77 9.76
CA SER A 334 14.90 -17.73 8.92
C SER A 334 14.34 -17.70 7.49
N LYS A 335 13.91 -18.86 6.96
CA LYS A 335 13.20 -18.91 5.67
C LYS A 335 11.81 -18.25 5.74
N MET A 336 11.16 -18.27 6.90
CA MET A 336 9.84 -17.63 7.09
C MET A 336 9.90 -16.14 7.31
N ILE A 337 10.76 -15.69 8.23
CA ILE A 337 10.81 -14.29 8.68
C ILE A 337 12.01 -13.50 8.16
N GLY A 338 12.95 -14.16 7.47
CA GLY A 338 14.20 -13.58 7.03
C GLY A 338 15.32 -13.72 8.05
N ALA A 339 16.58 -13.58 7.58
CA ALA A 339 17.75 -13.61 8.43
C ALA A 339 17.97 -12.25 9.11
N THR A 340 18.45 -12.28 10.35
CA THR A 340 18.88 -11.07 11.07
C THR A 340 20.14 -10.48 10.42
N ALA A 341 20.30 -9.18 10.49
CA ALA A 341 21.46 -8.47 9.96
C ALA A 341 22.78 -9.10 10.44
N GLY A 342 23.67 -9.44 9.51
CA GLY A 342 24.97 -10.06 9.77
C GLY A 342 25.02 -11.59 9.60
N TYR A 343 23.91 -12.25 9.30
CA TYR A 343 23.87 -13.68 8.98
C TYR A 343 23.78 -13.93 7.47
N VAL A 344 24.31 -15.10 7.04
CA VAL A 344 24.24 -15.55 5.64
C VAL A 344 22.78 -15.69 5.22
N GLY A 345 22.40 -15.08 4.07
CA GLY A 345 21.03 -15.07 3.59
C GLY A 345 20.26 -13.75 3.83
N TYR A 346 20.91 -12.74 4.40
CA TYR A 346 20.28 -11.41 4.62
C TYR A 346 19.86 -10.71 3.32
N GLU A 347 20.57 -10.94 2.23
CA GLU A 347 20.26 -10.35 0.91
C GLU A 347 19.08 -11.05 0.19
N ASP A 348 18.68 -12.24 0.62
CA ASP A 348 17.68 -13.10 -0.05
C ASP A 348 16.28 -13.02 0.59
N ASN A 349 16.00 -11.98 1.36
CA ASN A 349 14.73 -11.80 2.11
C ASN A 349 13.48 -11.65 1.22
N GLY A 350 13.63 -11.56 -0.11
CA GLY A 350 12.53 -11.32 -1.04
C GLY A 350 11.47 -12.43 -1.16
N ASN A 351 11.74 -13.62 -0.63
CA ASN A 351 10.86 -14.79 -0.76
C ASN A 351 10.30 -15.33 0.59
N THR A 352 10.50 -14.60 1.68
CA THR A 352 9.99 -14.98 3.01
C THR A 352 8.46 -14.87 3.09
N LEU A 353 7.83 -15.56 4.06
CA LEU A 353 6.40 -15.43 4.31
C LEU A 353 6.03 -13.99 4.65
N THR A 354 6.82 -13.34 5.51
CA THR A 354 6.61 -11.95 5.91
C THR A 354 6.61 -11.01 4.71
N GLU A 355 7.56 -11.15 3.79
CA GLU A 355 7.63 -10.32 2.58
C GLU A 355 6.49 -10.60 1.60
N LYS A 356 6.09 -11.87 1.43
CA LYS A 356 4.94 -12.26 0.59
C LYS A 356 3.65 -11.64 1.12
N VAL A 357 3.40 -11.72 2.44
CA VAL A 357 2.21 -11.12 3.06
C VAL A 357 2.27 -9.58 3.01
N ARG A 358 3.46 -9.00 3.17
CA ARG A 358 3.65 -7.56 3.00
C ARG A 358 3.22 -7.09 1.62
N ARG A 359 3.55 -7.85 0.57
CA ARG A 359 3.17 -7.53 -0.82
C ARG A 359 1.72 -7.84 -1.13
N HIS A 360 1.18 -8.93 -0.54
CA HIS A 360 -0.18 -9.42 -0.76
C HIS A 360 -0.91 -9.60 0.57
N PRO A 361 -1.31 -8.51 1.25
CA PRO A 361 -1.93 -8.58 2.56
C PRO A 361 -3.32 -9.21 2.54
N TYR A 362 -3.98 -9.26 1.39
CA TYR A 362 -5.27 -9.93 1.18
C TYR A 362 -5.05 -11.22 0.42
N SER A 363 -4.70 -12.28 1.14
CA SER A 363 -4.39 -13.59 0.54
C SER A 363 -4.76 -14.73 1.46
N ILE A 364 -4.83 -15.92 0.88
CA ILE A 364 -4.88 -17.18 1.63
C ILE A 364 -3.46 -17.68 1.83
N ILE A 365 -3.09 -17.93 3.07
CA ILE A 365 -1.83 -18.60 3.41
C ILE A 365 -2.14 -20.09 3.52
N LEU A 366 -1.67 -20.87 2.56
CA LEU A 366 -1.85 -22.31 2.53
C LEU A 366 -0.57 -23.00 3.01
N LEU A 367 -0.63 -23.59 4.21
CA LEU A 367 0.43 -24.35 4.84
C LEU A 367 0.19 -25.84 4.53
N ASP A 368 0.88 -26.37 3.53
CA ASP A 368 0.66 -27.75 3.08
C ASP A 368 1.51 -28.73 3.91
N GLU A 369 0.91 -29.85 4.37
CA GLU A 369 1.54 -30.88 5.19
C GLU A 369 2.15 -30.34 6.50
N ILE A 370 1.32 -29.65 7.30
CA ILE A 370 1.76 -28.97 8.53
C ILE A 370 2.48 -29.88 9.52
N GLU A 371 2.19 -31.17 9.53
CA GLU A 371 2.83 -32.19 10.36
C GLU A 371 4.33 -32.36 10.08
N LYS A 372 4.84 -31.87 8.94
CA LYS A 372 6.26 -31.93 8.59
C LYS A 372 7.04 -30.71 9.05
N ALA A 373 6.36 -29.66 9.52
CA ALA A 373 7.00 -28.43 9.94
C ALA A 373 7.88 -28.58 11.17
N ASN A 374 8.95 -27.80 11.24
CA ASN A 374 9.75 -27.70 12.46
C ASN A 374 8.89 -27.12 13.61
N PRO A 375 9.00 -27.63 14.86
CA PRO A 375 8.25 -27.10 16.00
C PRO A 375 8.39 -25.60 16.23
N GLN A 376 9.53 -25.00 15.93
CA GLN A 376 9.73 -23.56 16.03
C GLN A 376 8.89 -22.77 15.03
N VAL A 377 8.66 -23.33 13.84
CA VAL A 377 7.75 -22.75 12.83
C VAL A 377 6.32 -22.79 13.32
N ILE A 378 5.89 -23.89 13.95
CA ILE A 378 4.56 -23.98 14.56
C ILE A 378 4.37 -22.92 15.63
N THR A 379 5.38 -22.69 16.48
CA THR A 379 5.33 -21.63 17.51
C THR A 379 5.17 -20.23 16.89
N LEU A 380 5.86 -19.93 15.77
CA LEU A 380 5.68 -18.67 15.06
C LEU A 380 4.27 -18.54 14.47
N LEU A 381 3.74 -19.62 13.91
CA LEU A 381 2.38 -19.62 13.37
C LEU A 381 1.33 -19.41 14.46
N LEU A 382 1.51 -19.95 15.66
CA LEU A 382 0.63 -19.70 16.80
C LEU A 382 0.60 -18.19 17.14
N GLN A 383 1.75 -17.50 17.11
CA GLN A 383 1.78 -16.05 17.31
C GLN A 383 0.96 -15.31 16.24
N VAL A 384 1.02 -15.76 14.97
CA VAL A 384 0.21 -15.17 13.90
C VAL A 384 -1.28 -15.40 14.14
N LEU A 385 -1.65 -16.59 14.60
CA LEU A 385 -3.05 -16.95 14.87
C LEU A 385 -3.64 -16.14 16.03
N ASP A 386 -2.85 -15.87 17.07
CA ASP A 386 -3.30 -15.16 18.27
C ASP A 386 -3.24 -13.63 18.08
N ASP A 387 -2.08 -13.10 17.65
CA ASP A 387 -1.81 -11.66 17.58
C ASP A 387 -2.10 -11.04 16.19
N GLY A 388 -2.34 -11.84 15.15
CA GLY A 388 -2.54 -11.38 13.77
C GLY A 388 -1.35 -10.63 13.19
N ARG A 389 -0.16 -10.80 13.75
CA ARG A 389 1.06 -10.09 13.33
C ARG A 389 2.31 -10.94 13.55
N LEU A 390 3.34 -10.65 12.76
CA LEU A 390 4.64 -11.30 12.89
C LEU A 390 5.75 -10.28 12.65
N THR A 391 6.81 -10.33 13.47
CA THR A 391 7.98 -9.47 13.28
C THR A 391 9.00 -10.18 12.40
N ASP A 392 9.46 -9.52 11.35
CA ASP A 392 10.49 -10.04 10.45
C ASP A 392 11.90 -9.95 11.07
N GLY A 393 12.89 -10.54 10.39
CA GLY A 393 14.28 -10.52 10.82
C GLY A 393 14.93 -9.13 10.84
N GLN A 394 14.27 -8.12 10.31
CA GLN A 394 14.70 -6.71 10.31
C GLN A 394 14.03 -5.89 11.41
N GLY A 395 13.08 -6.47 12.15
CA GLY A 395 12.34 -5.80 13.21
C GLY A 395 11.06 -5.11 12.74
N ASN A 396 10.63 -5.30 11.49
CA ASN A 396 9.38 -4.77 11.00
C ASN A 396 8.22 -5.68 11.41
N THR A 397 7.12 -5.10 11.87
CA THR A 397 5.91 -5.85 12.18
C THR A 397 5.02 -5.93 10.94
N ILE A 398 4.71 -7.16 10.52
CA ILE A 398 3.85 -7.46 9.38
C ILE A 398 2.48 -7.87 9.87
N ASP A 399 1.43 -7.29 9.30
CA ASP A 399 0.03 -7.50 9.64
C ASP A 399 -0.56 -8.65 8.84
N PHE A 400 -1.18 -9.62 9.53
CA PHE A 400 -1.84 -10.80 8.97
C PHE A 400 -3.37 -10.78 9.16
N LYS A 401 -3.94 -9.71 9.71
CA LYS A 401 -5.39 -9.59 10.01
C LYS A 401 -6.28 -9.75 8.78
N ASN A 402 -5.77 -9.40 7.61
CA ASN A 402 -6.50 -9.49 6.35
C ASN A 402 -6.26 -10.81 5.60
N THR A 403 -5.55 -11.76 6.20
CA THR A 403 -5.29 -13.07 5.60
C THR A 403 -6.25 -14.13 6.12
N VAL A 404 -6.39 -15.21 5.34
CA VAL A 404 -7.00 -16.46 5.79
C VAL A 404 -5.92 -17.53 5.86
N ILE A 405 -5.76 -18.19 7.00
CA ILE A 405 -4.74 -19.22 7.18
C ILE A 405 -5.40 -20.60 7.05
N ILE A 406 -4.87 -21.42 6.15
CA ILE A 406 -5.33 -22.79 5.93
C ILE A 406 -4.13 -23.71 6.06
N ALA A 407 -4.13 -24.55 7.09
CA ALA A 407 -3.18 -25.66 7.21
C ALA A 407 -3.82 -26.93 6.66
N THR A 408 -3.05 -27.75 5.94
CA THR A 408 -3.48 -29.08 5.52
C THR A 408 -2.67 -30.15 6.22
N SER A 409 -3.31 -31.28 6.56
CA SER A 409 -2.66 -32.43 7.12
C SER A 409 -3.19 -33.72 6.53
N ASN A 410 -2.30 -34.67 6.35
CA ASN A 410 -2.60 -36.08 6.01
C ASN A 410 -2.42 -37.02 7.22
N ALA A 411 -2.10 -36.48 8.40
CA ALA A 411 -1.91 -37.28 9.61
C ALA A 411 -3.16 -38.12 9.96
N GLY A 412 -2.94 -39.33 10.31
CA GLY A 412 -4.04 -40.27 10.60
C GLY A 412 -4.58 -41.07 9.40
N TYR A 413 -4.16 -40.72 8.16
CA TYR A 413 -4.59 -41.40 6.92
C TYR A 413 -3.41 -42.07 6.18
N SER A 414 -2.31 -42.43 6.86
CA SER A 414 -1.21 -43.18 6.25
C SER A 414 -1.65 -44.54 5.72
N ASN A 415 -1.19 -44.89 4.51
CA ASN A 415 -1.62 -46.05 3.71
C ASN A 415 -1.33 -47.45 4.30
N ASP A 416 -0.90 -47.57 5.54
CA ASP A 416 -0.51 -48.86 6.17
C ASP A 416 -1.59 -49.51 7.04
N ALA A 417 -2.81 -48.94 7.10
CA ALA A 417 -3.93 -49.59 7.72
C ALA A 417 -4.95 -50.03 6.64
N PRO A 418 -5.35 -51.32 6.59
CA PRO A 418 -6.38 -51.74 5.66
C PRO A 418 -7.68 -51.00 5.98
N VAL A 419 -8.21 -50.30 4.97
CA VAL A 419 -9.49 -49.57 5.03
C VAL A 419 -10.58 -50.59 5.41
N LYS A 420 -10.96 -50.65 6.67
CA LYS A 420 -12.23 -51.26 7.07
C LYS A 420 -13.34 -50.27 6.71
N MET A 421 -13.97 -50.50 5.58
CA MET A 421 -15.25 -49.90 5.26
C MET A 421 -16.27 -50.23 6.36
N GLY A 422 -16.72 -49.21 7.06
CA GLY A 422 -17.86 -49.29 7.96
C GLY A 422 -17.51 -49.17 9.45
N ARG A 423 -17.31 -47.94 9.89
CA ARG A 423 -17.75 -47.36 11.17
C ARG A 423 -17.30 -45.92 11.19
N ASN A 424 -18.21 -45.00 11.56
CA ASN A 424 -17.90 -43.64 11.94
C ASN A 424 -16.84 -43.73 13.06
N GLU A 425 -15.57 -43.46 12.76
CA GLU A 425 -14.60 -43.13 13.78
C GLU A 425 -14.98 -41.76 14.29
N ASP A 426 -15.29 -41.69 15.59
CA ASP A 426 -15.73 -40.49 16.25
C ASP A 426 -14.66 -39.40 16.10
N GLU A 427 -15.08 -38.16 15.82
CA GLU A 427 -14.23 -36.95 15.73
C GLU A 427 -13.29 -36.82 16.95
N GLU A 428 -13.69 -37.31 18.11
CA GLU A 428 -12.89 -37.34 19.35
C GLU A 428 -11.62 -38.22 19.25
N ASP A 429 -11.63 -39.33 18.51
CA ASP A 429 -10.44 -40.17 18.32
C ASP A 429 -9.43 -39.56 17.36
N LEU A 430 -9.91 -38.80 16.40
CA LEU A 430 -9.06 -38.05 15.48
C LEU A 430 -8.36 -36.88 16.19
N ILE A 431 -9.08 -36.15 17.03
CA ILE A 431 -8.55 -35.06 17.85
C ILE A 431 -7.52 -35.58 18.84
N LYS A 432 -7.77 -36.74 19.46
CA LYS A 432 -6.82 -37.41 20.35
C LYS A 432 -5.53 -37.82 19.66
N LYS A 433 -5.60 -38.32 18.42
CA LYS A 433 -4.42 -38.67 17.62
C LYS A 433 -3.62 -37.44 17.21
N LEU A 434 -4.28 -36.30 16.96
CA LEU A 434 -3.62 -35.01 16.61
C LEU A 434 -2.99 -34.30 17.83
N THR A 435 -3.49 -34.55 19.04
CA THR A 435 -2.92 -33.98 20.29
C THR A 435 -1.77 -34.81 20.86
N THR A 436 -1.45 -35.98 20.30
CA THR A 436 -0.37 -36.86 20.73
C THR A 436 0.90 -36.71 19.88
N TYR A 437 0.89 -35.86 18.86
CA TYR A 437 2.04 -35.42 18.05
C TYR A 437 2.39 -33.98 18.37
#